data_6408f73647ccff1eaf331599301df9b8
#
_entry.id   6408f73647ccff1eaf331599301df9b8
#
_cell.length_a   1.000
_cell.length_b   1.000
_cell.length_c   1.000
_cell.angle_alpha   90.00
_cell.angle_beta   90.00
_cell.angle_gamma   90.00
#
_symmetry.space_group_name_H-M   'P 1'
#
loop_
_entity.id
_entity.type
_entity.pdbx_description
1 polymer ?
#
loop_
_entity_poly.entity_id
_entity_poly.type
_entity_poly.pdbx_seq_one_letter_code
_entity_poly.pdbx_strand_id
1 'polypeptide(L)'
;MKLYSKIFNVGICLLVPVLCMTIIGCDAEGTAKEVSQDVATELTVEEINADRGDACECINTALLKLNAFLEVMNDAEYSTSKSLNDGLSLTMSGCMTPKGQKEADRAWSAAISKCESFEEVREAMFQVRERAVVLKDLEQEEFVNQTKDSNGQGAAGILDRLRHGTQSN
;
A
#
# COMPACT_ATOMS: atom_id res chain seq x y z
N MET A 1 15.73 20.35 -20.39
CA MET A 1 16.82 19.74 -21.16
C MET A 1 16.96 18.28 -20.80
N LYS A 2 16.61 17.45 -21.83
CA LYS A 2 17.09 16.09 -22.13
C LYS A 2 16.80 15.00 -21.08
N LEU A 3 15.75 14.14 -21.33
CA LEU A 3 15.84 12.94 -22.19
C LEU A 3 16.77 11.83 -21.64
N TYR A 4 16.17 10.87 -20.98
CA TYR A 4 16.46 9.44 -21.08
C TYR A 4 15.15 8.72 -20.71
N SER A 5 14.28 8.44 -21.48
CA SER A 5 14.02 7.72 -22.71
C SER A 5 14.45 6.26 -22.68
N LYS A 6 13.41 5.42 -22.62
CA LYS A 6 13.29 4.18 -23.39
C LYS A 6 14.58 3.39 -23.55
N ILE A 7 14.57 2.21 -23.07
CA ILE A 7 14.96 0.96 -23.74
C ILE A 7 14.94 -0.13 -22.65
N PHE A 8 13.97 -0.99 -22.64
CA PHE A 8 14.08 -2.42 -22.40
C PHE A 8 12.65 -3.00 -22.41
N ASN A 9 12.17 -3.13 -23.62
CA ASN A 9 11.04 -4.00 -23.87
C ASN A 9 11.18 -4.58 -25.26
N VAL A 10 12.09 -5.53 -25.42
CA VAL A 10 12.10 -6.43 -26.58
C VAL A 10 12.63 -7.79 -26.13
N GLY A 11 11.79 -8.79 -26.24
CA GLY A 11 12.20 -10.12 -26.60
C GLY A 11 12.36 -11.11 -25.46
N ILE A 12 11.28 -11.80 -25.08
CA ILE A 12 11.28 -13.26 -24.97
C ILE A 12 9.83 -13.71 -25.22
N CYS A 13 9.49 -13.75 -26.47
CA CYS A 13 8.44 -14.60 -26.99
C CYS A 13 9.14 -15.55 -27.94
N LEU A 14 9.41 -16.78 -27.54
CA LEU A 14 9.56 -17.92 -28.45
C LEU A 14 9.84 -19.18 -27.65
N LEU A 15 9.05 -20.20 -27.98
CA LEU A 15 9.25 -21.63 -27.73
C LEU A 15 8.70 -22.21 -26.44
N VAL A 16 7.42 -22.58 -26.51
CA VAL A 16 6.97 -23.86 -25.92
C VAL A 16 6.17 -24.60 -26.98
N PRO A 17 6.69 -25.73 -27.48
CA PRO A 17 5.99 -26.53 -28.47
C PRO A 17 4.86 -27.33 -27.83
N VAL A 18 3.79 -27.34 -28.55
CA VAL A 18 2.69 -28.30 -28.59
C VAL A 18 3.16 -29.70 -28.21
N LEU A 19 2.63 -30.25 -27.12
CA LEU A 19 2.56 -31.69 -26.93
C LEU A 19 1.09 -32.05 -26.68
N CYS A 20 0.38 -32.24 -27.78
CA CYS A 20 -0.83 -33.01 -27.81
C CYS A 20 -0.47 -34.47 -27.53
N MET A 21 -0.86 -35.01 -26.38
CA MET A 21 -1.03 -36.43 -26.20
C MET A 21 -2.48 -36.72 -25.88
N THR A 22 -3.14 -37.22 -26.91
CA THR A 22 -4.35 -37.99 -26.88
C THR A 22 -4.19 -39.19 -25.95
N ILE A 23 -5.02 -39.26 -24.92
CA ILE A 23 -5.26 -40.52 -24.22
C ILE A 23 -6.76 -40.82 -24.40
N ILE A 24 -6.97 -41.83 -25.24
CA ILE A 24 -8.21 -42.52 -25.50
C ILE A 24 -8.50 -43.46 -24.31
N GLY A 25 -9.70 -43.35 -23.79
CA GLY A 25 -10.48 -44.48 -23.29
C GLY A 25 -10.14 -45.01 -21.92
N CYS A 26 -11.09 -44.89 -21.01
CA CYS A 26 -11.58 -46.00 -20.22
C CYS A 26 -12.97 -45.65 -19.69
N ASP A 27 -13.96 -46.34 -20.23
CA ASP A 27 -15.28 -46.51 -19.62
C ASP A 27 -15.07 -47.15 -18.23
N ALA A 28 -15.51 -46.46 -17.20
CA ALA A 28 -15.78 -47.07 -15.91
C ALA A 28 -17.09 -46.45 -15.42
N GLU A 29 -18.17 -47.18 -15.51
CA GLU A 29 -19.35 -46.98 -14.70
C GLU A 29 -18.95 -46.86 -13.23
N GLY A 30 -18.88 -45.66 -12.74
CA GLY A 30 -18.65 -45.34 -11.36
C GLY A 30 -19.62 -44.28 -10.91
N THR A 31 -20.68 -44.76 -10.23
CA THR A 31 -21.62 -44.01 -9.39
C THR A 31 -21.24 -42.52 -9.18
N ALA A 32 -22.07 -41.66 -9.77
CA ALA A 32 -22.08 -40.22 -9.50
C ALA A 32 -22.35 -40.03 -8.01
N LYS A 33 -21.27 -39.84 -7.23
CA LYS A 33 -21.35 -39.17 -5.96
C LYS A 33 -21.66 -37.73 -6.29
N GLU A 34 -22.90 -37.30 -6.03
CA GLU A 34 -23.25 -35.90 -5.94
C GLU A 34 -22.25 -35.24 -4.97
N VAL A 35 -21.24 -34.61 -5.54
CA VAL A 35 -20.49 -33.59 -4.85
C VAL A 35 -21.48 -32.46 -4.68
N SER A 36 -22.06 -32.35 -3.49
CA SER A 36 -22.72 -31.14 -3.04
C SER A 36 -21.70 -30.03 -3.26
N GLN A 37 -21.78 -29.31 -4.37
CA GLN A 37 -21.24 -28.00 -4.48
C GLN A 37 -21.97 -27.18 -3.41
N ASP A 38 -21.32 -26.96 -2.28
CA ASP A 38 -21.63 -25.83 -1.43
C ASP A 38 -21.51 -24.61 -2.35
N VAL A 39 -22.66 -24.20 -2.89
CA VAL A 39 -22.81 -22.91 -3.54
C VAL A 39 -22.60 -21.91 -2.41
N ALA A 40 -21.37 -21.49 -2.21
CA ALA A 40 -21.05 -20.33 -1.40
C ALA A 40 -21.91 -19.21 -2.00
N THR A 41 -23.00 -18.87 -1.33
CA THR A 41 -23.91 -17.80 -1.75
C THR A 41 -23.06 -16.53 -1.80
N GLU A 42 -22.75 -16.09 -3.02
CA GLU A 42 -22.00 -14.87 -3.23
C GLU A 42 -22.86 -13.72 -2.71
N LEU A 43 -22.38 -13.07 -1.63
CA LEU A 43 -23.10 -11.97 -0.99
C LEU A 43 -23.29 -10.81 -1.99
N THR A 44 -24.46 -10.24 -2.01
CA THR A 44 -24.75 -9.05 -2.82
C THR A 44 -23.99 -7.83 -2.31
N VAL A 45 -23.86 -6.82 -3.17
CA VAL A 45 -23.23 -5.54 -2.82
C VAL A 45 -23.91 -4.90 -1.61
N GLU A 46 -25.24 -4.99 -1.56
CA GLU A 46 -26.07 -4.48 -0.47
C GLU A 46 -25.81 -5.21 0.84
N GLU A 47 -25.72 -6.53 0.82
CA GLU A 47 -25.42 -7.35 2.00
C GLU A 47 -24.03 -7.07 2.54
N ILE A 48 -23.02 -6.92 1.66
CA ILE A 48 -21.65 -6.60 2.05
C ILE A 48 -21.56 -5.21 2.69
N ASN A 49 -22.33 -4.25 2.20
CA ASN A 49 -22.31 -2.89 2.69
C ASN A 49 -23.26 -2.68 3.87
N ALA A 50 -24.21 -3.58 4.13
CA ALA A 50 -25.11 -3.49 5.27
C ALA A 50 -24.36 -3.40 6.62
N ASP A 51 -23.26 -4.12 6.76
CA ASP A 51 -22.40 -4.10 7.95
C ASP A 51 -21.67 -2.76 8.18
N ARG A 52 -21.60 -1.92 7.15
CA ARG A 52 -20.91 -0.61 7.24
C ARG A 52 -21.81 0.48 7.82
N GLY A 53 -23.12 0.26 7.85
CA GLY A 53 -24.12 1.21 8.30
C GLY A 53 -24.46 2.28 7.26
N ASP A 54 -24.81 3.49 7.73
CA ASP A 54 -25.09 4.63 6.86
C ASP A 54 -23.78 5.30 6.39
N ALA A 55 -23.69 5.58 5.09
CA ALA A 55 -22.48 6.15 4.50
C ALA A 55 -22.16 7.57 5.02
N CYS A 56 -23.19 8.38 5.27
CA CYS A 56 -22.97 9.74 5.75
C CYS A 56 -22.68 9.78 7.25
N GLU A 57 -23.23 8.88 8.04
CA GLU A 57 -22.84 8.70 9.43
C GLU A 57 -21.40 8.20 9.55
N CYS A 58 -21.01 7.26 8.67
CA CYS A 58 -19.63 6.77 8.58
C CYS A 58 -18.64 7.91 8.33
N ILE A 59 -18.88 8.75 7.30
CA ILE A 59 -17.97 9.83 6.94
C ILE A 59 -17.93 10.93 8.02
N ASN A 60 -19.06 11.23 8.67
CA ASN A 60 -19.10 12.16 9.79
C ASN A 60 -18.25 11.67 10.97
N THR A 61 -18.35 10.37 11.29
CA THR A 61 -17.52 9.75 12.33
C THR A 61 -16.04 9.76 11.97
N ALA A 62 -15.71 9.51 10.69
CA ALA A 62 -14.34 9.58 10.19
C ALA A 62 -13.79 11.02 10.29
N LEU A 63 -14.60 12.03 9.96
CA LEU A 63 -14.22 13.44 10.07
C LEU A 63 -13.89 13.84 11.52
N LEU A 64 -14.73 13.44 12.47
CA LEU A 64 -14.47 13.72 13.90
C LEU A 64 -13.14 13.12 14.37
N LYS A 65 -12.87 11.85 14.02
CA LYS A 65 -11.61 11.19 14.36
C LYS A 65 -10.42 11.85 13.67
N LEU A 66 -10.58 12.23 12.41
CA LEU A 66 -9.52 12.84 11.62
C LEU A 66 -9.17 14.23 12.15
N ASN A 67 -10.16 15.04 12.55
CA ASN A 67 -9.92 16.35 13.18
C ASN A 67 -9.16 16.17 14.51
N ALA A 68 -9.52 15.20 15.34
CA ALA A 68 -8.75 14.90 16.54
C ALA A 68 -7.31 14.45 16.24
N PHE A 69 -7.11 13.69 15.15
CA PHE A 69 -5.79 13.29 14.69
C PHE A 69 -4.93 14.48 14.21
N LEU A 70 -5.53 15.44 13.50
CA LEU A 70 -4.84 16.65 13.06
C LEU A 70 -4.28 17.47 14.22
N GLU A 71 -4.94 17.48 15.37
CA GLU A 71 -4.47 18.18 16.56
C GLU A 71 -3.18 17.57 17.13
N VAL A 72 -3.00 16.25 17.00
CA VAL A 72 -1.86 15.51 17.59
C VAL A 72 -0.82 15.06 16.57
N MET A 73 -1.05 15.21 15.27
CA MET A 73 -0.15 14.70 14.21
C MET A 73 1.26 15.32 14.19
N ASN A 74 1.46 16.41 14.95
CA ASN A 74 2.76 17.06 15.11
C ASN A 74 3.48 16.65 16.40
N ASP A 75 2.89 15.79 17.23
CA ASP A 75 3.48 15.30 18.46
C ASP A 75 4.65 14.36 18.17
N ALA A 76 5.50 14.15 19.16
CA ALA A 76 6.69 13.29 19.05
C ALA A 76 6.35 11.83 18.65
N GLU A 77 5.15 11.35 18.94
CA GLU A 77 4.65 10.04 18.55
C GLU A 77 4.59 9.87 17.02
N TYR A 78 4.28 10.97 16.30
CA TYR A 78 4.14 11.00 14.85
C TYR A 78 5.32 11.71 14.16
N SER A 79 6.52 11.54 14.71
CA SER A 79 7.74 12.17 14.21
C SER A 79 8.34 11.54 12.96
N THR A 80 7.83 10.40 12.52
CA THR A 80 8.24 9.71 11.29
C THR A 80 7.08 9.57 10.30
N SER A 81 7.39 9.49 9.02
CA SER A 81 6.38 9.26 7.98
C SER A 81 5.62 7.94 8.20
N LYS A 82 6.30 6.92 8.72
CA LYS A 82 5.69 5.65 9.06
C LYS A 82 4.70 5.78 10.22
N SER A 83 5.11 6.35 11.36
CA SER A 83 4.22 6.49 12.53
C SER A 83 2.99 7.35 12.23
N LEU A 84 3.16 8.40 11.42
CA LEU A 84 2.04 9.22 10.95
C LEU A 84 1.05 8.44 10.08
N ASN A 85 1.54 7.63 9.13
CA ASN A 85 0.68 6.80 8.28
C ASN A 85 -0.03 5.67 9.07
N ASP A 86 0.66 5.07 10.04
CA ASP A 86 0.07 4.07 10.93
C ASP A 86 -1.06 4.70 11.77
N GLY A 87 -0.84 5.89 12.35
CA GLY A 87 -1.86 6.65 13.08
C GLY A 87 -3.06 7.02 12.22
N LEU A 88 -2.83 7.49 11.00
CA LEU A 88 -3.88 7.78 10.04
C LEU A 88 -4.70 6.52 9.69
N SER A 89 -4.03 5.39 9.46
CA SER A 89 -4.69 4.12 9.14
C SER A 89 -5.62 3.66 10.27
N LEU A 90 -5.18 3.82 11.52
CA LEU A 90 -6.03 3.53 12.69
C LEU A 90 -7.22 4.48 12.79
N THR A 91 -6.99 5.78 12.56
CA THR A 91 -8.02 6.82 12.56
C THR A 91 -9.12 6.53 11.53
N MET A 92 -8.73 6.11 10.33
CA MET A 92 -9.63 5.81 9.21
C MET A 92 -10.16 4.37 9.23
N SER A 93 -9.88 3.59 10.27
CA SER A 93 -10.38 2.21 10.39
C SER A 93 -11.90 2.15 10.65
N GLY A 94 -12.47 0.97 10.48
CA GLY A 94 -13.91 0.73 10.68
C GLY A 94 -14.68 0.79 9.36
N CYS A 95 -15.73 1.61 9.30
CA CYS A 95 -16.60 1.69 8.12
C CYS A 95 -15.89 2.17 6.83
N MET A 96 -14.75 2.83 6.97
CA MET A 96 -13.89 3.24 5.84
C MET A 96 -12.97 2.12 5.32
N THR A 97 -12.84 1.02 6.06
CA THR A 97 -11.97 -0.09 5.67
C THR A 97 -12.54 -0.82 4.45
N PRO A 98 -11.74 -1.02 3.38
CA PRO A 98 -12.17 -1.83 2.25
C PRO A 98 -12.49 -3.27 2.67
N LYS A 99 -13.55 -3.83 2.12
CA LYS A 99 -13.93 -5.25 2.33
C LYS A 99 -13.21 -6.19 1.35
N GLY A 100 -12.44 -5.65 0.41
CA GLY A 100 -11.72 -6.42 -0.61
C GLY A 100 -12.60 -6.86 -1.78
N GLN A 101 -13.86 -6.48 -1.80
CA GLN A 101 -14.80 -6.76 -2.87
C GLN A 101 -15.00 -5.49 -3.71
N LYS A 102 -14.41 -5.49 -4.88
CA LYS A 102 -14.24 -4.31 -5.73
C LYS A 102 -15.53 -3.55 -6.02
N GLU A 103 -16.62 -4.27 -6.30
CA GLU A 103 -17.91 -3.65 -6.63
C GLU A 103 -18.58 -3.03 -5.39
N ALA A 104 -18.57 -3.74 -4.28
CA ALA A 104 -19.10 -3.24 -3.00
C ALA A 104 -18.29 -2.04 -2.49
N ASP A 105 -16.96 -2.09 -2.58
CA ASP A 105 -16.09 -0.99 -2.18
C ASP A 105 -16.28 0.25 -3.08
N ARG A 106 -16.51 0.04 -4.39
CA ARG A 106 -16.82 1.13 -5.32
C ARG A 106 -18.20 1.75 -5.03
N ALA A 107 -19.22 0.94 -4.80
CA ALA A 107 -20.56 1.42 -4.45
C ALA A 107 -20.55 2.20 -3.14
N TRP A 108 -19.80 1.70 -2.14
CA TRP A 108 -19.59 2.38 -0.87
C TRP A 108 -18.90 3.73 -1.03
N SER A 109 -17.80 3.78 -1.77
CA SER A 109 -17.08 5.03 -2.05
C SER A 109 -17.97 6.04 -2.78
N ALA A 110 -18.81 5.59 -3.73
CA ALA A 110 -19.76 6.42 -4.43
C ALA A 110 -20.88 6.94 -3.50
N ALA A 111 -21.30 6.18 -2.49
CA ALA A 111 -22.26 6.64 -1.50
C ALA A 111 -21.65 7.72 -0.58
N ILE A 112 -20.45 7.47 -0.04
CA ILE A 112 -19.69 8.42 0.79
C ILE A 112 -19.44 9.74 0.08
N SER A 113 -19.09 9.72 -1.20
CA SER A 113 -18.76 10.93 -1.97
C SER A 113 -19.95 11.89 -2.18
N LYS A 114 -21.17 11.46 -1.87
CA LYS A 114 -22.38 12.28 -1.94
C LYS A 114 -22.70 12.96 -0.60
N CYS A 115 -22.02 12.62 0.47
CA CYS A 115 -22.26 13.17 1.78
C CYS A 115 -21.63 14.56 1.92
N GLU A 116 -22.29 15.43 2.67
CA GLU A 116 -21.87 16.83 2.87
C GLU A 116 -20.45 16.94 3.43
N SER A 117 -20.10 16.11 4.41
CA SER A 117 -18.78 16.12 5.07
C SER A 117 -17.65 15.51 4.24
N PHE A 118 -17.92 15.03 3.03
CA PHE A 118 -16.90 14.37 2.20
C PHE A 118 -15.74 15.31 1.83
N GLU A 119 -16.04 16.56 1.47
CA GLU A 119 -15.02 17.55 1.12
C GLU A 119 -14.15 17.93 2.32
N GLU A 120 -14.73 18.01 3.51
CA GLU A 120 -13.98 18.31 4.73
C GLU A 120 -13.02 17.17 5.09
N VAL A 121 -13.46 15.90 4.95
CA VAL A 121 -12.58 14.73 5.12
C VAL A 121 -11.45 14.76 4.10
N ARG A 122 -11.74 15.11 2.85
CA ARG A 122 -10.72 15.19 1.80
C ARG A 122 -9.66 16.26 2.11
N GLU A 123 -10.09 17.42 2.59
CA GLU A 123 -9.19 18.50 2.99
C GLU A 123 -8.33 18.09 4.20
N ALA A 124 -8.91 17.50 5.22
CA ALA A 124 -8.20 17.01 6.38
C ALA A 124 -7.17 15.91 6.01
N MET A 125 -7.52 15.00 5.11
CA MET A 125 -6.61 14.00 4.56
C MET A 125 -5.45 14.63 3.76
N PHE A 126 -5.72 15.74 3.08
CA PHE A 126 -4.67 16.47 2.36
C PHE A 126 -3.63 17.04 3.33
N GLN A 127 -4.06 17.65 4.44
CA GLN A 127 -3.14 18.17 5.48
C GLN A 127 -2.25 17.08 6.06
N VAL A 128 -2.79 15.90 6.35
CA VAL A 128 -1.97 14.76 6.83
C VAL A 128 -0.97 14.33 5.77
N ARG A 129 -1.37 14.30 4.50
CA ARG A 129 -0.47 13.93 3.39
C ARG A 129 0.67 14.95 3.21
N GLU A 130 0.40 16.24 3.32
CA GLU A 130 1.45 17.26 3.28
C GLU A 130 2.45 17.05 4.41
N ARG A 131 1.99 16.78 5.63
CA ARG A 131 2.86 16.45 6.76
C ARG A 131 3.71 15.20 6.49
N ALA A 132 3.12 14.15 5.92
CA ALA A 132 3.84 12.92 5.58
C ALA A 132 4.96 13.16 4.56
N VAL A 133 4.75 14.05 3.59
CA VAL A 133 5.79 14.44 2.61
C VAL A 133 6.94 15.12 3.31
N VAL A 134 6.66 16.11 4.17
CA VAL A 134 7.70 16.82 4.92
C VAL A 134 8.53 15.86 5.79
N LEU A 135 7.88 14.95 6.50
CA LEU A 135 8.60 13.95 7.32
C LEU A 135 9.49 13.05 6.47
N LYS A 136 9.00 12.61 5.32
CA LYS A 136 9.77 11.76 4.41
C LYS A 136 11.00 12.47 3.85
N ASP A 137 10.89 13.77 3.54
CA ASP A 137 12.01 14.57 3.06
C ASP A 137 13.08 14.72 4.15
N LEU A 138 12.67 14.97 5.41
CA LEU A 138 13.57 15.04 6.57
C LEU A 138 14.29 13.71 6.83
N GLU A 139 13.57 12.59 6.77
CA GLU A 139 14.14 11.24 6.91
C GLU A 139 15.19 10.97 5.81
N GLN A 140 14.90 11.41 4.58
CA GLN A 140 15.84 11.25 3.46
C GLN A 140 17.10 12.11 3.63
N GLU A 141 16.96 13.34 4.07
CA GLU A 141 18.11 14.22 4.36
C GLU A 141 19.00 13.65 5.47
N GLU A 142 18.41 13.15 6.55
CA GLU A 142 19.13 12.49 7.63
C GLU A 142 19.89 11.25 7.13
N PHE A 143 19.25 10.39 6.34
CA PHE A 143 19.89 9.23 5.73
C PHE A 143 21.08 9.60 4.85
N VAL A 144 20.93 10.65 4.02
CA VAL A 144 22.03 11.14 3.14
C VAL A 144 23.19 11.65 3.97
N ASN A 145 22.93 12.38 5.05
CA ASN A 145 23.98 12.91 5.94
C ASN A 145 24.73 11.78 6.66
N GLN A 146 24.02 10.81 7.23
CA GLN A 146 24.63 9.62 7.86
C GLN A 146 25.49 8.82 6.88
N THR A 147 25.05 8.71 5.61
CA THR A 147 25.80 7.99 4.58
C THR A 147 27.07 8.74 4.18
N LYS A 148 27.03 10.07 4.12
CA LYS A 148 28.22 10.90 3.85
C LYS A 148 29.26 10.77 4.95
N ASP A 149 28.83 10.82 6.21
CA ASP A 149 29.73 10.71 7.36
C ASP A 149 30.37 9.33 7.44
N SER A 150 29.61 8.25 7.21
CA SER A 150 30.13 6.88 7.20
C SER A 150 31.10 6.61 6.04
N ASN A 151 30.81 7.13 4.85
CA ASN A 151 31.70 7.01 3.70
C ASN A 151 32.99 7.85 3.87
N GLY A 152 32.89 9.03 4.49
CA GLY A 152 34.06 9.87 4.81
C GLY A 152 35.00 9.16 5.77
N GLN A 153 34.48 8.55 6.83
CA GLN A 153 35.28 7.78 7.80
C GLN A 153 35.87 6.51 7.18
N GLY A 154 35.12 5.80 6.35
CA GLY A 154 35.58 4.60 5.65
C GLY A 154 36.71 4.90 4.66
N ALA A 155 36.57 5.94 3.86
CA ALA A 155 37.59 6.36 2.89
C ALA A 155 38.87 6.87 3.59
N ALA A 156 38.72 7.67 4.66
CA ALA A 156 39.85 8.12 5.45
C ALA A 156 40.61 6.96 6.11
N GLY A 157 39.89 6.00 6.69
CA GLY A 157 40.49 4.80 7.30
C GLY A 157 41.20 3.89 6.26
N ILE A 158 40.72 3.80 5.04
CA ILE A 158 41.40 3.05 3.96
C ILE A 158 42.67 3.78 3.53
N LEU A 159 42.62 5.08 3.33
CA LEU A 159 43.77 5.89 2.98
C LEU A 159 44.86 5.87 4.05
N ASP A 160 44.46 5.90 5.34
CA ASP A 160 45.40 5.82 6.46
C ASP A 160 46.08 4.43 6.50
N ARG A 161 45.38 3.34 6.33
CA ARG A 161 45.96 1.97 6.20
C ARG A 161 46.91 1.84 5.03
N LEU A 162 46.57 2.42 3.88
CA LEU A 162 47.44 2.40 2.69
C LEU A 162 48.74 3.22 2.94
N ARG A 163 48.62 4.35 3.65
CA ARG A 163 49.78 5.20 3.98
C ARG A 163 50.71 4.53 5.00
N HIS A 164 50.20 3.83 5.99
CA HIS A 164 50.99 3.16 7.00
C HIS A 164 51.39 1.74 6.65
N GLY A 165 50.64 1.05 5.75
CA GLY A 165 50.97 -0.32 5.29
C GLY A 165 52.16 -0.41 4.35
N THR A 166 52.67 0.69 3.80
CA THR A 166 53.82 0.74 2.91
C THR A 166 55.16 0.96 3.64
N GLN A 167 55.14 1.04 4.97
CA GLN A 167 56.39 1.25 5.74
C GLN A 167 56.98 0.00 6.42
N SER A 168 56.43 -1.20 6.15
CA SER A 168 56.97 -2.46 6.70
C SER A 168 57.55 -3.34 5.60
N ASN A 169 58.65 -2.94 5.03
CA ASN A 169 59.62 -3.80 4.33
C ASN A 169 61.00 -3.17 4.37
#